data_5c849bfdadafc69df418483dd3af0e15
#
_entry.id   5c849bfdadafc69df418483dd3af0e15
#
_cell.length_a   1.000
_cell.length_b   1.000
_cell.length_c   1.000
_cell.angle_alpha   90.00
_cell.angle_beta   90.00
_cell.angle_gamma   90.00
#
_symmetry.space_group_name_H-M   'P 1'
#
loop_
_entity.id
_entity.type
_entity.pdbx_description
1 polymer ?
#
loop_
_entity_poly.entity_id
_entity_poly.type
_entity_poly.pdbx_seq_one_letter_code
_entity_poly.pdbx_strand_id
1 'polypeptide(L)'
;MTDDRLYAPAALRNRGPILDVLRAVLPDTGVVLEIASGSGEHVVYFAARWPALIFHPTDPDPGAVRSIAAWVDAAGVANVRPPLLLDAAAPQWPVSVADAIICINMIHISPWAATEGLLRRAGAMLSAGAPLYLYGPFRRHVAPWAESNEAFDHDLR
;
A
#
# COMPACT_ATOMS: atom_id res chain seq x y z
N MET A 1 8.20 8.39 -26.35
CA MET A 1 8.11 8.50 -24.87
C MET A 1 8.14 7.09 -24.30
N THR A 2 9.06 6.80 -23.42
CA THR A 2 9.11 5.51 -22.71
C THR A 2 7.95 5.45 -21.72
N ASP A 3 7.25 4.32 -21.67
CA ASP A 3 6.20 4.08 -20.69
C ASP A 3 6.86 3.81 -19.34
N ASP A 4 6.67 4.70 -18.37
CA ASP A 4 7.27 4.57 -17.03
C ASP A 4 6.48 3.60 -16.10
N ARG A 5 5.38 3.03 -16.58
CA ARG A 5 4.57 2.10 -15.79
C ARG A 5 5.28 0.77 -15.56
N LEU A 6 5.46 0.46 -14.30
CA LEU A 6 5.84 -0.88 -13.85
C LEU A 6 4.59 -1.77 -13.75
N TYR A 7 4.79 -3.06 -13.90
CA TYR A 7 3.71 -4.06 -13.83
C TYR A 7 4.04 -5.11 -12.79
N ALA A 8 3.09 -5.35 -11.88
CA ALA A 8 3.22 -6.32 -10.80
C ALA A 8 2.16 -7.42 -10.95
N PRO A 9 2.51 -8.62 -11.45
CA PRO A 9 1.54 -9.72 -11.60
C PRO A 9 0.79 -10.07 -10.31
N ALA A 10 1.41 -9.85 -9.15
CA ALA A 10 0.76 -10.04 -7.85
C ALA A 10 -0.40 -9.06 -7.65
N ALA A 11 -0.28 -7.81 -8.10
CA ALA A 11 -1.33 -6.81 -7.98
C ALA A 11 -2.60 -7.23 -8.71
N LEU A 12 -2.48 -7.79 -9.90
CA LEU A 12 -3.63 -8.30 -10.66
C LEU A 12 -4.35 -9.45 -9.93
N ARG A 13 -3.60 -10.33 -9.25
CA ARG A 13 -4.17 -11.49 -8.55
C ARG A 13 -4.86 -11.13 -7.24
N ASN A 14 -4.29 -10.18 -6.48
CA ASN A 14 -4.73 -9.91 -5.11
C ASN A 14 -5.62 -8.67 -4.95
N ARG A 15 -5.68 -7.76 -5.93
CA ARG A 15 -6.45 -6.51 -5.84
C ARG A 15 -7.94 -6.73 -5.58
N GLY A 16 -8.56 -7.77 -6.14
CA GLY A 16 -9.95 -8.12 -5.91
C GLY A 16 -10.22 -8.56 -4.47
N PRO A 17 -9.56 -9.61 -3.97
CA PRO A 17 -9.66 -10.03 -2.57
C PRO A 17 -9.34 -8.93 -1.56
N ILE A 18 -8.34 -8.09 -1.84
CA ILE A 18 -8.02 -6.92 -0.99
C ILE A 18 -9.18 -5.92 -1.00
N LEU A 19 -9.73 -5.61 -2.17
CA LEU A 19 -10.87 -4.71 -2.32
C LEU A 19 -12.05 -5.14 -1.45
N ASP A 20 -12.37 -6.44 -1.43
CA ASP A 20 -13.49 -6.97 -0.66
C ASP A 20 -13.33 -6.74 0.84
N VAL A 21 -12.11 -6.88 1.36
CA VAL A 21 -11.81 -6.56 2.76
C VAL A 21 -11.84 -5.05 3.00
N LEU A 22 -11.24 -4.27 2.12
CA LEU A 22 -11.19 -2.81 2.26
C LEU A 22 -12.59 -2.17 2.29
N ARG A 23 -13.58 -2.77 1.62
CA ARG A 23 -14.99 -2.33 1.69
C ARG A 23 -15.58 -2.36 3.09
N ALA A 24 -15.08 -3.25 3.93
CA ALA A 24 -15.56 -3.39 5.31
C ALA A 24 -14.81 -2.49 6.31
N VAL A 25 -13.66 -1.94 5.94
CA VAL A 25 -12.76 -1.27 6.89
C VAL A 25 -12.44 0.17 6.54
N LEU A 26 -12.47 0.57 5.26
CA LEU A 26 -12.21 1.95 4.88
C LEU A 26 -13.38 2.86 5.25
N PRO A 27 -13.12 4.14 5.60
CA PRO A 27 -14.17 5.13 5.81
C PRO A 27 -14.87 5.48 4.49
N ASP A 28 -16.05 6.07 4.57
CA ASP A 28 -16.82 6.51 3.38
C ASP A 28 -16.16 7.70 2.68
N THR A 29 -15.45 8.55 3.41
CA THR A 29 -14.75 9.74 2.91
C THR A 29 -13.44 9.93 3.68
N GLY A 30 -12.55 10.75 3.14
CA GLY A 30 -11.28 11.09 3.78
C GLY A 30 -10.06 10.71 2.95
N VAL A 31 -8.91 10.71 3.58
CA VAL A 31 -7.60 10.46 2.96
C VAL A 31 -7.09 9.08 3.34
N VAL A 32 -6.86 8.24 2.33
CA VAL A 32 -6.21 6.94 2.46
C VAL A 32 -4.75 7.08 2.04
N LEU A 33 -3.85 6.91 3.00
CA LEU A 33 -2.40 6.89 2.73
C LEU A 33 -1.98 5.45 2.38
N GLU A 34 -1.39 5.26 1.21
CA GLU A 34 -0.83 3.98 0.81
C GLU A 34 0.70 4.01 0.96
N ILE A 35 1.22 3.11 1.79
CA ILE A 35 2.66 2.97 2.04
C ILE A 35 3.22 1.87 1.16
N ALA A 36 4.33 2.17 0.48
CA ALA A 36 4.99 1.28 -0.47
C ALA A 36 4.03 0.82 -1.60
N SER A 37 3.54 1.78 -2.38
CA SER A 37 2.55 1.57 -3.44
C SER A 37 3.10 0.80 -4.65
N GLY A 38 4.42 0.65 -4.76
CA GLY A 38 5.10 -0.14 -5.78
C GLY A 38 4.79 0.34 -7.20
N SER A 39 4.18 -0.53 -8.02
CA SER A 39 3.85 -0.19 -9.41
C SER A 39 2.80 0.92 -9.55
N GLY A 40 1.88 1.08 -8.59
CA GLY A 40 0.74 1.98 -8.66
C GLY A 40 -0.57 1.33 -9.14
N GLU A 41 -0.55 0.05 -9.50
CA GLU A 41 -1.74 -0.67 -9.98
C GLU A 41 -2.84 -0.78 -8.92
N HIS A 42 -2.47 -0.94 -7.64
CA HIS A 42 -3.44 -1.01 -6.54
C HIS A 42 -4.15 0.33 -6.35
N VAL A 43 -3.40 1.43 -6.23
CA VAL A 43 -3.99 2.74 -5.93
C VAL A 43 -4.97 3.18 -7.00
N VAL A 44 -4.66 2.99 -8.29
CA VAL A 44 -5.60 3.36 -9.37
C VAL A 44 -6.82 2.47 -9.40
N TYR A 45 -6.64 1.16 -9.10
CA TYR A 45 -7.74 0.20 -9.03
C TYR A 45 -8.71 0.54 -7.91
N PHE A 46 -8.21 0.95 -6.74
CA PHE A 46 -9.04 1.33 -5.60
C PHE A 46 -9.66 2.71 -5.80
N ALA A 47 -8.89 3.70 -6.25
CA ALA A 47 -9.37 5.05 -6.47
C ALA A 47 -10.57 5.11 -7.44
N ALA A 48 -10.53 4.31 -8.50
CA ALA A 48 -11.66 4.19 -9.45
C ALA A 48 -12.96 3.65 -8.80
N ARG A 49 -12.86 2.99 -7.65
CA ARG A 49 -14.02 2.37 -6.96
C ARG A 49 -14.52 3.14 -5.75
N TRP A 50 -13.74 4.10 -5.29
CA TRP A 50 -14.07 4.99 -4.16
C TRP A 50 -13.87 6.45 -4.53
N PRO A 51 -14.77 7.02 -5.35
CA PRO A 51 -14.63 8.42 -5.80
C PRO A 51 -14.71 9.45 -4.65
N ALA A 52 -15.27 9.06 -3.51
CA ALA A 52 -15.38 9.91 -2.32
C ALA A 52 -14.13 9.88 -1.42
N LEU A 53 -13.21 8.93 -1.63
CA LEU A 53 -11.94 8.86 -0.93
C LEU A 53 -10.84 9.54 -1.75
N ILE A 54 -9.89 10.14 -1.07
CA ILE A 54 -8.66 10.66 -1.67
C ILE A 54 -7.54 9.70 -1.34
N PHE A 55 -6.89 9.14 -2.35
CA PHE A 55 -5.74 8.27 -2.17
C PHE A 55 -4.43 9.06 -2.27
N HIS A 56 -3.50 8.78 -1.36
CA HIS A 56 -2.18 9.39 -1.36
C HIS A 56 -1.11 8.30 -1.36
N PRO A 57 -0.64 7.88 -2.55
CA PRO A 57 0.36 6.83 -2.68
C PRO A 57 1.75 7.32 -2.33
N THR A 58 2.57 6.42 -1.81
CA THR A 58 3.96 6.70 -1.44
C THR A 58 4.86 5.49 -1.75
N ASP A 59 6.14 5.74 -2.04
CA ASP A 59 7.13 4.69 -2.19
C ASP A 59 8.54 5.23 -1.91
N PRO A 60 9.48 4.45 -1.37
CA PRO A 60 10.87 4.87 -1.18
C PRO A 60 11.67 4.88 -2.49
N ASP A 61 11.23 4.18 -3.54
CA ASP A 61 11.91 4.13 -4.83
C ASP A 61 11.40 5.23 -5.79
N PRO A 62 12.30 6.12 -6.28
CA PRO A 62 11.92 7.11 -7.28
C PRO A 62 11.37 6.52 -8.58
N GLY A 63 11.77 5.30 -8.94
CA GLY A 63 11.22 4.58 -10.09
C GLY A 63 9.77 4.18 -9.90
N ALA A 64 9.43 3.68 -8.71
CA ALA A 64 8.06 3.39 -8.31
C ALA A 64 7.19 4.67 -8.28
N VAL A 65 7.72 5.77 -7.74
CA VAL A 65 7.02 7.07 -7.74
C VAL A 65 6.67 7.52 -9.17
N ARG A 66 7.59 7.38 -10.13
CA ARG A 66 7.28 7.69 -11.55
C ARG A 66 6.23 6.75 -12.14
N SER A 67 6.33 5.45 -11.81
CA SER A 67 5.35 4.46 -12.25
C SER A 67 3.95 4.76 -11.72
N ILE A 68 3.82 5.09 -10.44
CA ILE A 68 2.54 5.47 -9.83
C ILE A 68 1.93 6.67 -10.58
N ALA A 69 2.72 7.71 -10.83
CA ALA A 69 2.26 8.88 -11.57
C ALA A 69 1.77 8.52 -12.99
N ALA A 70 2.54 7.69 -13.70
CA ALA A 70 2.17 7.22 -15.04
C ALA A 70 0.89 6.36 -15.04
N TRP A 71 0.69 5.53 -14.03
CA TRP A 71 -0.56 4.78 -13.87
C TRP A 71 -1.76 5.66 -13.56
N VAL A 72 -1.59 6.68 -12.70
CA VAL A 72 -2.65 7.66 -12.38
C VAL A 72 -3.07 8.44 -13.62
N ASP A 73 -2.11 8.93 -14.39
CA ASP A 73 -2.37 9.64 -15.64
C ASP A 73 -3.09 8.74 -16.66
N ALA A 74 -2.62 7.52 -16.84
CA ALA A 74 -3.22 6.57 -17.78
C ALA A 74 -4.64 6.12 -17.36
N ALA A 75 -4.90 6.02 -16.07
CA ALA A 75 -6.21 5.63 -15.55
C ALA A 75 -7.22 6.80 -15.52
N GLY A 76 -6.75 8.04 -15.59
CA GLY A 76 -7.61 9.22 -15.54
C GLY A 76 -8.40 9.39 -14.25
N VAL A 77 -7.89 8.87 -13.13
CA VAL A 77 -8.53 9.00 -11.81
C VAL A 77 -8.19 10.36 -11.18
N ALA A 78 -9.21 11.09 -10.73
CA ALA A 78 -9.05 12.45 -10.23
C ALA A 78 -8.80 12.52 -8.70
N ASN A 79 -9.00 11.42 -8.00
CA ASN A 79 -8.96 11.34 -6.54
C ASN A 79 -7.67 10.69 -6.00
N VAL A 80 -6.59 10.75 -6.77
CA VAL A 80 -5.25 10.32 -6.34
C VAL A 80 -4.35 11.55 -6.30
N ARG A 81 -3.74 11.81 -5.14
CA ARG A 81 -2.74 12.86 -4.99
C ARG A 81 -1.44 12.50 -5.70
N PRO A 82 -0.61 13.49 -6.06
CA PRO A 82 0.73 13.20 -6.55
C PRO A 82 1.49 12.25 -5.61
N PRO A 83 2.14 11.20 -6.12
CA PRO A 83 2.86 10.25 -5.29
C PRO A 83 4.05 10.93 -4.57
N LEU A 84 4.32 10.50 -3.35
CA LEU A 84 5.44 11.01 -2.56
C LEU A 84 6.57 10.00 -2.45
N LEU A 85 7.79 10.51 -2.48
CA LEU A 85 8.97 9.75 -2.05
C LEU A 85 8.94 9.65 -0.54
N LEU A 86 8.76 8.43 0.00
CA LEU A 86 8.64 8.19 1.42
C LEU A 86 9.23 6.83 1.79
N ASP A 87 10.24 6.86 2.64
CA ASP A 87 10.74 5.68 3.33
C ASP A 87 9.98 5.50 4.65
N ALA A 88 9.32 4.34 4.81
CA ALA A 88 8.56 4.02 6.01
C ALA A 88 9.44 4.01 7.27
N ALA A 89 10.75 3.71 7.16
CA ALA A 89 11.70 3.73 8.26
C ALA A 89 12.10 5.16 8.69
N ALA A 90 11.83 6.17 7.87
CA ALA A 90 12.22 7.54 8.16
C ALA A 90 11.58 8.04 9.48
N PRO A 91 12.30 8.82 10.28
CA PRO A 91 11.80 9.34 11.56
C PRO A 91 10.63 10.31 11.38
N GLN A 92 10.55 10.97 10.23
CA GLN A 92 9.46 11.87 9.86
C GLN A 92 8.98 11.56 8.45
N TRP A 93 7.66 11.65 8.25
CA TRP A 93 7.05 11.53 6.94
C TRP A 93 6.61 12.90 6.42
N PRO A 94 6.67 13.14 5.11
CA PRO A 94 6.22 14.41 4.51
C PRO A 94 4.70 14.51 4.42
N VAL A 95 3.98 13.75 5.23
CA VAL A 95 2.52 13.70 5.33
C VAL A 95 2.10 13.66 6.79
N SER A 96 1.08 14.42 7.14
CA SER A 96 0.63 14.58 8.54
C SER A 96 -0.82 14.17 8.77
N VAL A 97 -1.58 13.86 7.72
CA VAL A 97 -3.00 13.55 7.83
C VAL A 97 -3.32 12.30 7.01
N ALA A 98 -3.98 11.35 7.67
CA ALA A 98 -4.62 10.21 7.04
C ALA A 98 -5.81 9.75 7.89
N ASP A 99 -6.91 9.37 7.23
CA ASP A 99 -8.08 8.76 7.86
C ASP A 99 -8.00 7.25 7.84
N ALA A 100 -7.16 6.70 6.97
CA ALA A 100 -6.80 5.29 6.91
C ALA A 100 -5.39 5.13 6.35
N ILE A 101 -4.70 4.06 6.73
CA ILE A 101 -3.41 3.67 6.13
C ILE A 101 -3.54 2.26 5.58
N ILE A 102 -3.06 2.05 4.36
CA ILE A 102 -2.95 0.73 3.74
C ILE A 102 -1.49 0.45 3.37
N CYS A 103 -1.06 -0.79 3.54
CA CYS A 103 0.28 -1.25 3.20
C CYS A 103 0.21 -2.69 2.70
N ILE A 104 0.60 -2.90 1.44
CA ILE A 104 0.44 -4.17 0.74
C ILE A 104 1.82 -4.73 0.40
N ASN A 105 2.14 -5.92 0.94
CA ASN A 105 3.37 -6.69 0.71
C ASN A 105 4.69 -6.04 1.17
N MET A 106 4.71 -4.86 1.78
CA MET A 106 5.95 -4.21 2.21
C MET A 106 6.69 -5.00 3.30
N ILE A 107 5.98 -5.45 4.34
CA ILE A 107 6.58 -6.03 5.56
C ILE A 107 7.48 -7.24 5.25
N HIS A 108 7.15 -8.00 4.21
CA HIS A 108 7.85 -9.23 3.85
C HIS A 108 9.08 -9.02 2.96
N ILE A 109 9.25 -7.82 2.40
CA ILE A 109 10.33 -7.52 1.43
C ILE A 109 11.22 -6.34 1.85
N SER A 110 10.86 -5.63 2.92
CA SER A 110 11.58 -4.47 3.43
C SER A 110 12.38 -4.82 4.69
N PRO A 111 13.43 -4.06 5.04
CA PRO A 111 14.06 -4.13 6.34
C PRO A 111 13.05 -3.93 7.47
N TRP A 112 13.23 -4.60 8.62
CA TRP A 112 12.30 -4.54 9.75
C TRP A 112 12.06 -3.11 10.26
N ALA A 113 13.04 -2.23 10.15
CA ALA A 113 12.92 -0.81 10.48
C ALA A 113 11.76 -0.10 9.76
N ALA A 114 11.40 -0.54 8.53
CA ALA A 114 10.25 -0.01 7.80
C ALA A 114 8.92 -0.39 8.48
N THR A 115 8.83 -1.60 9.01
CA THR A 115 7.65 -2.05 9.79
C THR A 115 7.52 -1.27 11.10
N GLU A 116 8.61 -1.10 11.84
CA GLU A 116 8.62 -0.31 13.08
C GLU A 116 8.26 1.15 12.82
N GLY A 117 8.79 1.73 11.75
CA GLY A 117 8.46 3.08 11.30
C GLY A 117 6.99 3.23 10.93
N LEU A 118 6.46 2.29 10.14
CA LEU A 118 5.04 2.25 9.79
C LEU A 118 4.14 2.23 11.02
N LEU A 119 4.37 1.31 11.95
CA LEU A 119 3.54 1.18 13.17
C LEU A 119 3.63 2.42 14.06
N ARG A 120 4.84 2.95 14.26
CA ARG A 120 5.05 4.17 15.04
C ARG A 120 4.33 5.37 14.43
N ARG A 121 4.44 5.56 13.11
CA ARG A 121 3.84 6.71 12.42
C ARG A 121 2.33 6.56 12.27
N ALA A 122 1.83 5.37 12.01
CA ALA A 122 0.41 5.09 11.99
C ALA A 122 -0.23 5.39 13.37
N GLY A 123 0.39 4.94 14.46
CA GLY A 123 -0.10 5.20 15.81
C GLY A 123 -0.09 6.68 16.20
N ALA A 124 0.81 7.49 15.62
CA ALA A 124 0.86 8.94 15.86
C ALA A 124 -0.10 9.74 14.96
N MET A 125 -0.47 9.20 13.80
CA MET A 125 -1.23 9.91 12.76
C MET A 125 -2.72 9.56 12.77
N LEU A 126 -3.04 8.28 12.95
CA LEU A 126 -4.41 7.80 12.89
C LEU A 126 -5.19 8.16 14.16
N SER A 127 -6.41 8.63 13.98
CA SER A 127 -7.35 8.80 15.08
C SER A 127 -7.75 7.43 15.66
N ALA A 128 -8.23 7.43 16.90
CA ALA A 128 -8.71 6.21 17.54
C ALA A 128 -9.83 5.56 16.70
N GLY A 129 -9.67 4.28 16.39
CA GLY A 129 -10.60 3.52 15.55
C GLY A 129 -10.36 3.63 14.04
N ALA A 130 -9.48 4.51 13.58
CA ALA A 130 -9.13 4.58 12.17
C ALA A 130 -8.30 3.35 11.75
N PRO A 131 -8.53 2.80 10.54
CA PRO A 131 -7.92 1.55 10.15
C PRO A 131 -6.46 1.71 9.71
N LEU A 132 -5.61 0.78 10.18
CA LEU A 132 -4.35 0.40 9.57
C LEU A 132 -4.52 -0.99 8.94
N TYR A 133 -4.57 -1.06 7.62
CA TYR A 133 -4.71 -2.32 6.88
C TYR A 133 -3.35 -2.81 6.38
N LEU A 134 -3.01 -4.04 6.74
CA LEU A 134 -1.79 -4.71 6.30
C LEU A 134 -2.15 -5.97 5.51
N TYR A 135 -1.57 -6.12 4.32
CA TYR A 135 -1.73 -7.32 3.51
C TYR A 135 -0.37 -7.94 3.19
N GLY A 136 -0.30 -9.27 3.26
CA GLY A 136 0.88 -10.02 2.93
C GLY A 136 0.76 -11.51 3.34
N PRO A 137 1.78 -12.33 3.08
CA PRO A 137 1.80 -13.75 3.42
C PRO A 137 2.05 -13.97 4.92
N PHE A 138 1.17 -13.44 5.78
CA PHE A 138 1.25 -13.64 7.22
C PHE A 138 0.95 -15.09 7.59
N ARG A 139 1.78 -15.67 8.46
CA ARG A 139 1.56 -17.02 9.00
C ARG A 139 0.39 -17.04 9.97
N ARG A 140 -0.55 -17.96 9.75
CA ARG A 140 -1.62 -18.27 10.69
C ARG A 140 -1.34 -19.62 11.32
N HIS A 141 -1.36 -19.73 12.64
CA HIS A 141 -1.12 -20.99 13.36
C HIS A 141 -2.16 -22.08 13.11
N VAL A 142 -3.35 -21.68 12.62
CA VAL A 142 -4.51 -22.57 12.44
C VAL A 142 -4.84 -22.87 10.97
N ALA A 143 -4.07 -22.39 10.02
CA ALA A 143 -4.31 -22.63 8.59
C ALA A 143 -3.09 -23.30 7.95
N PRO A 144 -3.27 -24.28 7.04
CA PRO A 144 -2.18 -24.84 6.26
C PRO A 144 -1.55 -23.72 5.41
N TRP A 145 -0.22 -23.75 5.34
CA TRP A 145 0.54 -22.84 4.50
C TRP A 145 0.59 -23.36 3.07
N ALA A 146 0.60 -22.45 2.10
CA ALA A 146 0.93 -22.81 0.74
C ALA A 146 2.43 -23.16 0.66
N GLU A 147 2.80 -24.16 -0.13
CA GLU A 147 4.19 -24.62 -0.30
C GLU A 147 5.13 -23.48 -0.70
N SER A 148 4.64 -22.53 -1.55
CA SER A 148 5.39 -21.34 -1.94
C SER A 148 5.71 -20.40 -0.77
N ASN A 149 4.84 -20.34 0.24
CA ASN A 149 5.07 -19.52 1.43
C ASN A 149 6.02 -20.22 2.42
N GLU A 150 6.00 -21.55 2.48
CA GLU A 150 6.97 -22.32 3.27
C GLU A 150 8.38 -22.19 2.69
N ALA A 151 8.51 -22.28 1.36
CA ALA A 151 9.79 -22.07 0.69
C ALA A 151 10.33 -20.66 0.95
N PHE A 152 9.48 -19.63 0.84
CA PHE A 152 9.87 -18.25 1.11
C PHE A 152 10.31 -18.02 2.57
N ASP A 153 9.60 -18.60 3.56
CA ASP A 153 10.01 -18.51 4.98
C ASP A 153 11.37 -19.20 5.23
N HIS A 154 11.62 -20.29 4.53
CA HIS A 154 12.90 -20.98 4.62
C HIS A 154 14.06 -20.13 4.06
N ASP A 155 13.83 -19.42 2.95
CA ASP A 155 14.85 -18.57 2.30
C ASP A 155 15.16 -17.31 3.11
N LEU A 156 14.27 -16.90 4.03
CA LEU A 156 14.46 -15.73 4.90
C LEU A 156 15.22 -16.05 6.22
N ARG A 157 15.49 -17.32 6.53
CA ARG A 157 16.20 -17.76 7.74
C ARG A 157 17.68 -17.97 7.49
#